data_b9a5d80230d5a6fb8cbcc1df04e296bf
#
_entry.id   b9a5d80230d5a6fb8cbcc1df04e296bf
#
_cell.length_a   1.000
_cell.length_b   1.000
_cell.length_c   1.000
_cell.angle_alpha   90.00
_cell.angle_beta   90.00
_cell.angle_gamma   90.00
#
_symmetry.space_group_name_H-M   'P 1'
#
loop_
_entity.id
_entity.type
_entity.pdbx_description
1 polymer ?
#
loop_
_entity_poly.entity_id
_entity_poly.type
_entity_poly.pdbx_seq_one_letter_code
_entity_poly.pdbx_strand_id
1 'polypeptide(L)'
;MSIPEAMCPPGGAGEWYRGAGGLRLRLGYWVPTGGAAAQGEPRGTVFISPGRGEPIEKYYETVRDILARNFCVVVHDWRGQGLSARLLPERLKCHARSADEFLDDFQRLLDGFEDRAPKPWIVIGHSMGAALNLATLVKGDERIAGALLSNPMLRVKTGKHTLWSVTFQCDWKVNHGQTTEYVPDLFDDPFEHTFENDALTHDRRRYDIWQEQLFACPHLAVGTPTWGWLSFCLKVGEALIKDKQKLLKKVMTPITVVCSGEDSIIMKAPSKAFAKRLTKGKYVEVAGSDHEILIEIDDFRDQFFNEFDALADIAAPRDGPVSDELEAEFDGPITARGRAQEAKR
;
A
#
# COMPACT_ATOMS: atom_id res chain seq x y z
N MET A 1 23.81 -12.22 -4.03
CA MET A 1 23.28 -10.88 -4.36
C MET A 1 24.44 -9.91 -4.54
N SER A 2 24.55 -9.34 -5.72
CA SER A 2 25.61 -8.37 -6.05
C SER A 2 25.13 -6.91 -5.96
N ILE A 3 23.80 -6.68 -5.87
CA ILE A 3 23.21 -5.35 -5.83
C ILE A 3 22.99 -4.93 -4.37
N PRO A 4 23.71 -3.89 -3.85
CA PRO A 4 23.59 -3.46 -2.44
C PRO A 4 22.15 -3.09 -2.04
N GLU A 5 21.38 -2.55 -2.97
CA GLU A 5 19.99 -2.13 -2.73
C GLU A 5 19.01 -3.29 -2.52
N ALA A 6 19.37 -4.49 -2.99
CA ALA A 6 18.63 -5.72 -2.73
C ALA A 6 18.80 -6.24 -1.28
N MET A 7 19.77 -5.68 -0.54
CA MET A 7 20.07 -6.10 0.82
C MET A 7 19.17 -5.40 1.84
N CYS A 8 18.93 -6.08 2.96
CA CYS A 8 18.19 -5.51 4.07
C CYS A 8 18.84 -4.21 4.57
N PRO A 9 18.07 -3.11 4.72
CA PRO A 9 18.58 -1.88 5.32
C PRO A 9 19.13 -2.11 6.73
N PRO A 10 20.20 -1.39 7.13
CA PRO A 10 20.75 -1.50 8.49
C PRO A 10 19.74 -1.02 9.53
N GLY A 11 19.91 -1.48 10.78
CA GLY A 11 19.03 -1.10 11.89
C GLY A 11 17.71 -1.87 11.96
N GLY A 12 17.52 -2.87 11.11
CA GLY A 12 16.28 -3.66 11.05
C GLY A 12 16.38 -5.01 11.75
N ALA A 13 15.22 -5.48 12.23
CA ALA A 13 15.01 -6.80 12.77
C ALA A 13 13.78 -7.45 12.13
N GLY A 14 13.90 -8.71 11.72
CA GLY A 14 12.77 -9.55 11.30
C GLY A 14 12.12 -10.17 12.53
N GLU A 15 10.79 -10.04 12.63
CA GLU A 15 10.00 -10.55 13.73
C GLU A 15 8.79 -11.35 13.26
N TRP A 16 8.16 -12.02 14.20
CA TRP A 16 6.95 -12.81 13.95
C TRP A 16 5.87 -12.48 14.97
N TYR A 17 4.63 -12.35 14.50
CA TYR A 17 3.47 -12.16 15.37
C TYR A 17 2.37 -13.17 15.06
N ARG A 18 1.37 -13.23 15.93
CA ARG A 18 0.21 -14.11 15.80
C ARG A 18 -0.97 -13.33 15.23
N GLY A 19 -1.29 -13.60 13.97
CA GLY A 19 -2.50 -13.09 13.33
C GLY A 19 -3.77 -13.79 13.75
N ALA A 20 -4.87 -13.44 13.10
CA ALA A 20 -6.18 -14.09 13.27
C ALA A 20 -6.08 -15.60 13.05
N GLY A 21 -6.75 -16.37 13.92
CA GLY A 21 -6.67 -17.82 13.91
C GLY A 21 -5.31 -18.38 14.36
N GLY A 22 -4.44 -17.54 14.95
CA GLY A 22 -3.13 -17.96 15.47
C GLY A 22 -2.06 -18.14 14.38
N LEU A 23 -2.30 -17.70 13.16
CA LEU A 23 -1.34 -17.79 12.06
C LEU A 23 -0.05 -17.06 12.39
N ARG A 24 1.09 -17.65 12.02
CA ARG A 24 2.41 -17.03 12.14
C ARG A 24 2.64 -16.10 10.99
N LEU A 25 2.71 -14.78 11.26
CA LEU A 25 2.91 -13.73 10.28
C LEU A 25 4.23 -13.02 10.51
N ARG A 26 4.89 -12.60 9.42
CA ARG A 26 6.20 -11.95 9.46
C ARG A 26 6.05 -10.43 9.38
N LEU A 27 6.94 -9.74 10.11
CA LEU A 27 7.17 -8.31 9.98
C LEU A 27 8.68 -8.01 9.98
N GLY A 28 9.04 -6.85 9.47
CA GLY A 28 10.34 -6.21 9.65
C GLY A 28 10.12 -4.86 10.35
N TYR A 29 11.00 -4.56 11.32
CA TYR A 29 10.99 -3.29 12.03
C TYR A 29 12.37 -2.65 11.97
N TRP A 30 12.44 -1.37 11.58
CA TRP A 30 13.66 -0.58 11.48
C TRP A 30 13.55 0.69 12.28
N VAL A 31 14.65 1.05 12.92
CA VAL A 31 14.81 2.32 13.63
C VAL A 31 15.88 3.14 12.91
N PRO A 32 15.73 4.46 12.77
CA PRO A 32 16.76 5.31 12.18
C PRO A 32 18.11 5.14 12.88
N THR A 33 19.19 5.02 12.09
CA THR A 33 20.57 4.86 12.58
C THR A 33 21.50 5.85 11.87
N GLY A 34 22.71 6.08 12.41
CA GLY A 34 23.71 6.95 11.79
C GLY A 34 23.26 8.40 11.67
N GLY A 35 23.39 9.00 10.49
CA GLY A 35 23.05 10.40 10.23
C GLY A 35 21.58 10.76 10.47
N ALA A 36 20.66 9.81 10.25
CA ALA A 36 19.23 10.03 10.53
C ALA A 36 18.98 10.09 12.05
N ALA A 37 19.61 9.22 12.84
CA ALA A 37 19.54 9.26 14.30
C ALA A 37 20.17 10.55 14.90
N ALA A 38 21.09 11.19 14.21
CA ALA A 38 21.67 12.47 14.62
C ALA A 38 20.66 13.64 14.50
N GLN A 39 19.51 13.45 13.84
CA GLN A 39 18.43 14.44 13.78
C GLN A 39 17.55 14.46 15.05
N GLY A 40 17.83 13.62 16.05
CA GLY A 40 17.07 13.50 17.31
C GLY A 40 16.15 12.30 17.33
N GLU A 41 15.15 12.32 18.21
CA GLU A 41 14.14 11.27 18.32
C GLU A 41 13.37 11.08 16.98
N PRO A 42 12.97 9.84 16.65
CA PRO A 42 12.18 9.62 15.45
C PRO A 42 10.89 10.43 15.44
N ARG A 43 10.54 11.01 14.28
CA ARG A 43 9.32 11.79 14.07
C ARG A 43 8.04 11.00 14.33
N GLY A 44 8.12 9.68 14.27
CA GLY A 44 7.00 8.75 14.39
C GLY A 44 7.32 7.42 13.74
N THR A 45 6.27 6.66 13.39
CA THR A 45 6.44 5.36 12.76
C THR A 45 5.59 5.25 11.50
N VAL A 46 6.18 4.73 10.43
CA VAL A 46 5.47 4.42 9.18
C VAL A 46 5.23 2.92 9.08
N PHE A 47 3.96 2.53 8.96
CA PHE A 47 3.56 1.16 8.69
C PHE A 47 3.31 1.00 7.19
N ILE A 48 4.05 0.11 6.53
CA ILE A 48 3.92 -0.17 5.11
C ILE A 48 3.13 -1.45 4.92
N SER A 49 2.02 -1.33 4.19
CA SER A 49 1.09 -2.41 3.86
C SER A 49 1.21 -2.77 2.37
N PRO A 50 1.90 -3.89 2.05
CA PRO A 50 2.17 -4.31 0.68
C PRO A 50 0.93 -4.66 -0.14
N GLY A 51 1.08 -4.66 -1.47
CA GLY A 51 0.13 -5.20 -2.42
C GLY A 51 0.14 -6.73 -2.49
N ARG A 52 -0.52 -7.29 -3.51
CA ARG A 52 -0.53 -8.72 -3.78
C ARG A 52 0.83 -9.18 -4.31
N GLY A 53 1.41 -10.20 -3.72
CA GLY A 53 2.67 -10.79 -4.16
C GLY A 53 3.91 -9.97 -3.80
N GLU A 54 3.76 -8.99 -2.93
CA GLU A 54 4.82 -8.08 -2.52
C GLU A 54 5.29 -8.40 -1.11
N PRO A 55 6.44 -9.04 -0.94
CA PRO A 55 7.02 -9.29 0.37
C PRO A 55 7.81 -8.09 0.89
N ILE A 56 8.21 -8.16 2.15
CA ILE A 56 9.00 -7.12 2.85
C ILE A 56 10.23 -6.70 2.04
N GLU A 57 10.91 -7.64 1.42
CA GLU A 57 12.15 -7.42 0.66
C GLU A 57 11.99 -6.40 -0.46
N LYS A 58 10.85 -6.41 -1.14
CA LYS A 58 10.54 -5.48 -2.22
C LYS A 58 10.52 -4.02 -1.77
N TYR A 59 10.30 -3.78 -0.48
CA TYR A 59 10.21 -2.44 0.11
C TYR A 59 11.53 -1.92 0.71
N TYR A 60 12.64 -2.61 0.58
CA TYR A 60 13.89 -2.20 1.21
C TYR A 60 14.38 -0.80 0.79
N GLU A 61 14.19 -0.40 -0.46
CA GLU A 61 14.49 0.96 -0.91
C GLU A 61 13.57 1.98 -0.26
N THR A 62 12.27 1.71 -0.25
CA THR A 62 11.27 2.56 0.44
C THR A 62 11.57 2.69 1.93
N VAL A 63 11.99 1.60 2.58
CA VAL A 63 12.42 1.63 3.99
C VAL A 63 13.58 2.62 4.18
N ARG A 64 14.60 2.60 3.28
CA ARG A 64 15.73 3.55 3.35
C ARG A 64 15.27 5.00 3.24
N ASP A 65 14.34 5.29 2.32
CA ASP A 65 13.83 6.64 2.10
C ASP A 65 13.06 7.17 3.31
N ILE A 66 12.28 6.31 3.96
CA ILE A 66 11.53 6.68 5.17
C ILE A 66 12.46 6.84 6.37
N LEU A 67 13.45 5.95 6.51
CA LEU A 67 14.49 6.09 7.56
C LEU A 67 15.29 7.40 7.41
N ALA A 68 15.63 7.80 6.16
CA ALA A 68 16.32 9.06 5.89
C ALA A 68 15.48 10.29 6.29
N ARG A 69 14.16 10.16 6.40
CA ARG A 69 13.21 11.17 6.88
C ARG A 69 13.01 11.14 8.40
N ASN A 70 13.81 10.35 9.10
CA ASN A 70 13.79 10.16 10.55
C ASN A 70 12.47 9.56 11.08
N PHE A 71 11.91 8.56 10.36
CA PHE A 71 10.79 7.74 10.86
C PHE A 71 11.26 6.31 11.12
N CYS A 72 10.72 5.68 12.16
CA CYS A 72 10.75 4.23 12.28
C CYS A 72 9.89 3.61 11.18
N VAL A 73 10.20 2.39 10.77
CA VAL A 73 9.46 1.71 9.69
C VAL A 73 9.08 0.30 10.11
N VAL A 74 7.82 -0.05 9.90
CA VAL A 74 7.30 -1.41 10.03
C VAL A 74 6.78 -1.84 8.66
N VAL A 75 7.27 -2.95 8.13
CA VAL A 75 6.72 -3.60 6.93
C VAL A 75 6.30 -5.00 7.30
N HIS A 76 5.18 -5.48 6.77
CA HIS A 76 4.72 -6.84 7.09
C HIS A 76 4.36 -7.65 5.84
N ASP A 77 4.51 -8.97 5.92
CA ASP A 77 3.93 -9.88 4.94
C ASP A 77 2.50 -10.22 5.34
N TRP A 78 1.55 -9.94 4.47
CA TRP A 78 0.17 -10.40 4.65
C TRP A 78 0.09 -11.93 4.79
N ARG A 79 -0.98 -12.42 5.46
CA ARG A 79 -1.33 -13.85 5.42
C ARG A 79 -1.35 -14.38 3.98
N GLY A 80 -0.82 -15.54 3.76
CA GLY A 80 -0.76 -16.17 2.43
C GLY A 80 0.36 -15.65 1.54
N GLN A 81 1.18 -14.68 1.95
CA GLN A 81 2.18 -14.02 1.12
C GLN A 81 3.55 -13.96 1.81
N GLY A 82 4.59 -13.64 1.04
CA GLY A 82 5.97 -13.56 1.51
C GLY A 82 6.40 -14.80 2.30
N LEU A 83 7.01 -14.64 3.46
CA LEU A 83 7.31 -15.74 4.38
C LEU A 83 6.25 -15.97 5.45
N SER A 84 5.17 -15.18 5.49
CA SER A 84 4.03 -15.43 6.36
C SER A 84 3.35 -16.77 6.05
N ALA A 85 2.57 -17.28 7.00
CA ALA A 85 1.88 -18.57 6.86
C ALA A 85 1.02 -18.60 5.59
N ARG A 86 1.21 -19.64 4.79
CA ARG A 86 0.38 -19.93 3.61
C ARG A 86 -0.98 -20.47 4.05
N LEU A 87 -2.03 -20.11 3.32
CA LEU A 87 -3.39 -20.55 3.59
C LEU A 87 -3.74 -21.88 2.94
N LEU A 88 -2.94 -22.30 1.93
CA LEU A 88 -3.10 -23.54 1.19
C LEU A 88 -1.75 -24.29 1.13
N PRO A 89 -1.76 -25.63 0.96
CA PRO A 89 -0.55 -26.42 0.83
C PRO A 89 0.32 -26.01 -0.38
N GLU A 90 -0.31 -25.66 -1.50
CA GLU A 90 0.34 -25.17 -2.69
C GLU A 90 0.75 -23.69 -2.51
N ARG A 91 2.04 -23.45 -2.36
CA ARG A 91 2.59 -22.14 -1.95
C ARG A 91 2.32 -21.01 -2.93
N LEU A 92 2.30 -21.30 -4.23
CA LEU A 92 2.09 -20.29 -5.28
C LEU A 92 0.64 -19.85 -5.38
N LYS A 93 -0.32 -20.59 -4.80
CA LYS A 93 -1.72 -20.15 -4.79
C LYS A 93 -1.91 -18.87 -3.98
N CYS A 94 -2.24 -17.80 -4.67
CA CYS A 94 -2.70 -16.58 -4.02
C CYS A 94 -4.14 -16.80 -3.55
N HIS A 95 -4.35 -16.93 -2.24
CA HIS A 95 -5.66 -17.24 -1.67
C HIS A 95 -6.03 -16.27 -0.55
N ALA A 96 -7.33 -15.96 -0.47
CA ALA A 96 -7.95 -15.24 0.64
C ALA A 96 -9.33 -15.83 0.94
N ARG A 97 -9.76 -15.77 2.20
CA ARG A 97 -11.10 -16.21 2.62
C ARG A 97 -12.03 -15.02 2.84
N SER A 98 -11.59 -14.02 3.63
CA SER A 98 -12.38 -12.83 3.91
C SER A 98 -11.47 -11.63 4.18
N ALA A 99 -12.02 -10.42 4.05
CA ALA A 99 -11.35 -9.19 4.42
C ALA A 99 -11.12 -9.09 5.93
N ASP A 100 -12.07 -9.59 6.74
CA ASP A 100 -12.00 -9.46 8.20
C ASP A 100 -10.77 -10.15 8.79
N GLU A 101 -10.33 -11.28 8.21
CA GLU A 101 -9.10 -11.93 8.64
C GLU A 101 -7.85 -11.06 8.43
N PHE A 102 -7.77 -10.33 7.30
CA PHE A 102 -6.66 -9.40 7.02
C PHE A 102 -6.72 -8.17 7.92
N LEU A 103 -7.90 -7.64 8.16
CA LEU A 103 -8.09 -6.49 9.04
C LEU A 103 -7.77 -6.84 10.50
N ASP A 104 -8.15 -8.04 10.98
CA ASP A 104 -7.77 -8.52 12.31
C ASP A 104 -6.25 -8.74 12.42
N ASP A 105 -5.59 -9.25 11.36
CA ASP A 105 -4.13 -9.34 11.35
C ASP A 105 -3.47 -7.97 11.50
N PHE A 106 -3.96 -6.98 10.76
CA PHE A 106 -3.40 -5.63 10.81
C PHE A 106 -3.65 -4.96 12.16
N GLN A 107 -4.84 -5.15 12.76
CA GLN A 107 -5.12 -4.68 14.11
C GLN A 107 -4.14 -5.29 15.12
N ARG A 108 -3.91 -6.61 15.08
CA ARG A 108 -2.95 -7.29 15.94
C ARG A 108 -1.52 -6.83 15.73
N LEU A 109 -1.15 -6.49 14.49
CA LEU A 109 0.14 -5.85 14.20
C LEU A 109 0.24 -4.52 14.93
N LEU A 110 -0.74 -3.63 14.76
CA LEU A 110 -0.77 -2.32 15.42
C LEU A 110 -0.78 -2.44 16.96
N ASP A 111 -1.57 -3.37 17.52
CA ASP A 111 -1.60 -3.65 18.96
C ASP A 111 -0.22 -4.05 19.50
N GLY A 112 0.54 -4.86 18.74
CA GLY A 112 1.90 -5.27 19.10
C GLY A 112 2.93 -4.14 19.10
N PHE A 113 2.59 -2.99 18.53
CA PHE A 113 3.46 -1.81 18.48
C PHE A 113 3.02 -0.66 19.38
N GLU A 114 1.87 -0.78 20.08
CA GLU A 114 1.29 0.32 20.89
C GLU A 114 2.27 0.94 21.89
N ASP A 115 3.07 0.11 22.55
CA ASP A 115 4.01 0.54 23.60
C ASP A 115 5.47 0.67 23.12
N ARG A 116 5.75 0.33 21.84
CA ARG A 116 7.13 0.24 21.35
C ARG A 116 7.47 1.08 20.12
N ALA A 117 6.46 1.53 19.40
CA ALA A 117 6.65 2.33 18.20
C ALA A 117 6.35 3.80 18.48
N PRO A 118 7.31 4.73 18.20
CA PRO A 118 7.07 6.17 18.32
C PRO A 118 5.82 6.60 17.56
N LYS A 119 5.01 7.44 18.20
CA LYS A 119 3.85 8.10 17.57
C LYS A 119 4.26 9.49 17.08
N PRO A 120 3.56 10.07 16.09
CA PRO A 120 2.35 9.58 15.43
C PRO A 120 2.64 8.44 14.43
N TRP A 121 1.58 7.66 14.09
CA TRP A 121 1.66 6.61 13.10
C TRP A 121 1.09 7.03 11.76
N ILE A 122 1.85 6.78 10.70
CA ILE A 122 1.43 7.00 9.31
C ILE A 122 1.38 5.63 8.63
N VAL A 123 0.39 5.40 7.79
CA VAL A 123 0.35 4.20 6.95
C VAL A 123 0.67 4.55 5.51
N ILE A 124 1.52 3.75 4.88
CA ILE A 124 1.70 3.68 3.42
C ILE A 124 1.09 2.36 2.97
N GLY A 125 0.17 2.42 2.03
CA GLY A 125 -0.42 1.22 1.44
C GLY A 125 -0.26 1.21 -0.07
N HIS A 126 -0.01 0.01 -0.64
CA HIS A 126 -0.04 -0.19 -2.07
C HIS A 126 -1.13 -1.20 -2.46
N SER A 127 -1.91 -0.88 -3.51
CA SER A 127 -2.86 -1.80 -4.13
C SER A 127 -3.81 -2.47 -3.11
N MET A 128 -3.66 -3.79 -2.88
CA MET A 128 -4.42 -4.55 -1.86
C MET A 128 -4.22 -3.96 -0.45
N GLY A 129 -2.97 -3.66 -0.07
CA GLY A 129 -2.66 -3.06 1.23
C GLY A 129 -3.31 -1.69 1.41
N ALA A 130 -3.34 -0.86 0.36
CA ALA A 130 -4.02 0.43 0.38
C ALA A 130 -5.53 0.29 0.60
N ALA A 131 -6.18 -0.69 -0.04
CA ALA A 131 -7.61 -0.96 0.17
C ALA A 131 -7.89 -1.47 1.60
N LEU A 132 -7.00 -2.31 2.16
CA LEU A 132 -7.13 -2.79 3.55
C LEU A 132 -6.88 -1.66 4.56
N ASN A 133 -5.91 -0.78 4.33
CA ASN A 133 -5.72 0.41 5.16
C ASN A 133 -6.94 1.34 5.12
N LEU A 134 -7.55 1.57 3.95
CA LEU A 134 -8.81 2.30 3.85
C LEU A 134 -9.92 1.63 4.67
N ALA A 135 -10.05 0.31 4.59
CA ALA A 135 -11.05 -0.41 5.36
C ALA A 135 -10.82 -0.30 6.88
N THR A 136 -9.56 -0.30 7.33
CA THR A 136 -9.17 -0.06 8.74
C THR A 136 -9.57 1.33 9.20
N LEU A 137 -9.24 2.37 8.42
CA LEU A 137 -9.59 3.76 8.72
C LEU A 137 -11.11 3.98 8.74
N VAL A 138 -11.83 3.37 7.80
CA VAL A 138 -13.30 3.44 7.74
C VAL A 138 -13.94 2.74 8.94
N LYS A 139 -13.31 1.71 9.51
CA LYS A 139 -13.74 1.08 10.77
C LYS A 139 -13.43 1.92 12.02
N GLY A 140 -12.66 3.02 11.89
CA GLY A 140 -12.45 4.01 12.94
C GLY A 140 -11.21 3.77 13.80
N ASP A 141 -10.11 3.23 13.25
CA ASP A 141 -8.85 3.18 13.98
C ASP A 141 -8.22 4.56 14.08
N GLU A 142 -8.23 5.13 15.28
CA GLU A 142 -7.76 6.49 15.56
C GLU A 142 -6.23 6.57 15.80
N ARG A 143 -5.52 5.46 15.85
CA ARG A 143 -4.04 5.42 16.03
C ARG A 143 -3.30 5.95 14.81
N ILE A 144 -3.95 5.91 13.64
CA ILE A 144 -3.36 6.31 12.37
C ILE A 144 -3.60 7.80 12.15
N ALA A 145 -2.52 8.58 12.24
CA ALA A 145 -2.53 10.03 12.10
C ALA A 145 -2.53 10.51 10.64
N GLY A 146 -2.11 9.67 9.69
CA GLY A 146 -2.10 9.99 8.27
C GLY A 146 -2.01 8.74 7.40
N ALA A 147 -2.50 8.80 6.15
CA ALA A 147 -2.42 7.69 5.21
C ALA A 147 -2.04 8.15 3.81
N LEU A 148 -1.00 7.52 3.24
CA LEU A 148 -0.58 7.70 1.84
C LEU A 148 -0.80 6.39 1.10
N LEU A 149 -1.71 6.39 0.13
CA LEU A 149 -2.26 5.18 -0.46
C LEU A 149 -2.03 5.18 -1.97
N SER A 150 -1.15 4.29 -2.45
CA SER A 150 -0.83 4.10 -3.86
C SER A 150 -1.79 3.10 -4.50
N ASN A 151 -2.45 3.50 -5.58
CA ASN A 151 -3.28 2.65 -6.43
C ASN A 151 -4.22 1.71 -5.66
N PRO A 152 -5.06 2.21 -4.72
CA PRO A 152 -5.86 1.34 -3.86
C PRO A 152 -6.78 0.42 -4.68
N MET A 153 -6.78 -0.87 -4.35
CA MET A 153 -7.54 -1.93 -5.01
C MET A 153 -9.05 -1.77 -4.76
N LEU A 154 -9.61 -0.66 -5.28
CA LEU A 154 -11.06 -0.40 -5.20
C LEU A 154 -11.81 -1.05 -6.36
N ARG A 155 -11.23 -1.04 -7.55
CA ARG A 155 -11.78 -1.71 -8.72
C ARG A 155 -10.67 -2.15 -9.66
N VAL A 156 -10.55 -3.46 -9.83
CA VAL A 156 -9.62 -4.05 -10.79
C VAL A 156 -10.17 -3.96 -12.20
N LYS A 157 -9.29 -3.83 -13.18
CA LYS A 157 -9.62 -3.97 -14.58
C LYS A 157 -9.88 -5.45 -14.89
N THR A 158 -10.95 -5.73 -15.63
CA THR A 158 -11.39 -7.09 -15.97
C THR A 158 -11.11 -7.48 -17.43
N GLY A 159 -10.19 -6.75 -18.06
CA GLY A 159 -9.82 -6.97 -19.47
C GLY A 159 -11.05 -6.84 -20.40
N LYS A 160 -11.28 -7.86 -21.20
CA LYS A 160 -12.42 -7.92 -22.14
C LYS A 160 -13.75 -8.32 -21.48
N HIS A 161 -13.73 -8.70 -20.21
CA HIS A 161 -14.93 -9.14 -19.49
C HIS A 161 -15.59 -7.97 -18.77
N THR A 162 -16.92 -8.01 -18.63
CA THR A 162 -17.63 -7.02 -17.81
C THR A 162 -17.47 -7.36 -16.33
N LEU A 163 -17.44 -6.35 -15.48
CA LEU A 163 -17.38 -6.57 -14.02
C LEU A 163 -18.52 -7.46 -13.53
N TRP A 164 -19.71 -7.27 -14.09
CA TRP A 164 -20.88 -8.10 -13.76
C TRP A 164 -20.65 -9.58 -14.06
N SER A 165 -20.14 -9.91 -15.26
CA SER A 165 -19.88 -11.31 -15.65
C SER A 165 -18.79 -11.95 -14.78
N VAL A 166 -17.72 -11.21 -14.47
CA VAL A 166 -16.65 -11.68 -13.57
C VAL A 166 -17.20 -11.92 -12.16
N THR A 167 -17.98 -10.97 -11.62
CA THR A 167 -18.58 -11.11 -10.29
C THR A 167 -19.54 -12.31 -10.24
N PHE A 168 -20.41 -12.46 -11.25
CA PHE A 168 -21.34 -13.59 -11.30
C PHE A 168 -20.61 -14.94 -11.34
N GLN A 169 -19.59 -15.07 -12.21
CA GLN A 169 -18.80 -16.29 -12.31
C GLN A 169 -18.06 -16.58 -11.00
N CYS A 170 -17.48 -15.55 -10.40
CA CYS A 170 -16.77 -15.67 -9.11
C CYS A 170 -17.72 -16.14 -7.99
N ASP A 171 -18.89 -15.52 -7.85
CA ASP A 171 -19.87 -15.91 -6.84
C ASP A 171 -20.39 -17.33 -7.08
N TRP A 172 -20.61 -17.71 -8.34
CA TRP A 172 -21.00 -19.07 -8.68
C TRP A 172 -19.95 -20.10 -8.24
N LYS A 173 -18.67 -19.87 -8.57
CA LYS A 173 -17.52 -20.71 -8.20
C LYS A 173 -17.39 -20.84 -6.68
N VAL A 174 -17.46 -19.73 -5.95
CA VAL A 174 -17.38 -19.69 -4.50
C VAL A 174 -18.52 -20.45 -3.85
N ASN A 175 -19.76 -20.26 -4.32
CA ASN A 175 -20.94 -20.94 -3.79
C ASN A 175 -20.95 -22.46 -4.05
N HIS A 176 -20.20 -22.92 -5.06
CA HIS A 176 -20.02 -24.34 -5.35
C HIS A 176 -18.75 -24.95 -4.71
N GLY A 177 -18.14 -24.26 -3.75
CA GLY A 177 -16.99 -24.77 -2.98
C GLY A 177 -15.66 -24.72 -3.71
N GLN A 178 -15.56 -24.03 -4.86
CA GLN A 178 -14.36 -23.97 -5.71
C GLN A 178 -13.43 -22.80 -5.36
N THR A 179 -13.45 -22.37 -4.10
CA THR A 179 -12.68 -21.19 -3.63
C THR A 179 -11.18 -21.35 -3.79
N THR A 180 -10.64 -22.57 -3.75
CA THR A 180 -9.22 -22.87 -3.81
C THR A 180 -8.71 -23.19 -5.22
N GLU A 181 -9.60 -23.20 -6.22
CA GLU A 181 -9.23 -23.39 -7.61
C GLU A 181 -8.64 -22.11 -8.18
N TYR A 182 -7.71 -22.24 -9.13
CA TYR A 182 -7.16 -21.10 -9.87
C TYR A 182 -8.20 -20.39 -10.71
N VAL A 183 -8.03 -19.09 -10.90
CA VAL A 183 -8.75 -18.31 -11.93
C VAL A 183 -7.99 -18.48 -13.25
N PRO A 184 -8.58 -19.19 -14.25
CA PRO A 184 -7.82 -19.61 -15.44
C PRO A 184 -7.23 -18.45 -16.26
N ASP A 185 -7.96 -17.34 -16.37
CA ASP A 185 -7.54 -16.18 -17.18
C ASP A 185 -6.55 -15.25 -16.46
N LEU A 186 -6.16 -15.59 -15.21
CA LEU A 186 -5.23 -14.83 -14.40
C LEU A 186 -3.98 -15.65 -14.07
N PHE A 187 -3.57 -16.54 -15.01
CA PHE A 187 -2.33 -17.31 -14.83
C PHE A 187 -1.16 -16.36 -14.60
N ASP A 188 -0.38 -16.63 -13.58
CA ASP A 188 0.70 -15.78 -13.10
C ASP A 188 1.78 -16.68 -12.50
N ASP A 189 2.87 -16.90 -13.24
CA ASP A 189 4.08 -17.52 -12.71
C ASP A 189 5.14 -16.44 -12.50
N PRO A 190 5.45 -16.09 -11.24
CA PRO A 190 6.37 -14.99 -10.94
C PRO A 190 7.82 -15.26 -11.39
N PHE A 191 8.17 -16.50 -11.78
CA PHE A 191 9.49 -16.87 -12.28
C PHE A 191 9.61 -16.79 -13.81
N GLU A 192 8.48 -16.63 -14.52
CA GLU A 192 8.44 -16.48 -15.97
C GLU A 192 8.29 -15.02 -16.43
N HIS A 193 8.18 -14.08 -15.49
CA HIS A 193 8.09 -12.66 -15.83
C HIS A 193 9.40 -12.15 -16.43
N THR A 194 9.28 -11.29 -17.42
CA THR A 194 10.39 -10.52 -17.99
C THR A 194 10.07 -9.04 -17.94
N PHE A 195 11.08 -8.20 -17.91
CA PHE A 195 10.87 -6.75 -17.88
C PHE A 195 10.06 -6.25 -19.08
N GLU A 196 10.25 -6.84 -20.24
CA GLU A 196 9.56 -6.49 -21.48
C GLU A 196 8.06 -6.81 -21.44
N ASN A 197 7.64 -7.72 -20.55
CA ASN A 197 6.24 -8.08 -20.31
C ASN A 197 5.70 -7.50 -19.00
N ASP A 198 6.53 -6.77 -18.26
CA ASP A 198 6.13 -6.14 -17.02
C ASP A 198 5.29 -4.88 -17.32
N ALA A 199 4.14 -4.78 -16.69
CA ALA A 199 3.24 -3.63 -16.76
C ALA A 199 3.15 -2.93 -15.39
N LEU A 200 4.18 -3.07 -14.55
CA LEU A 200 4.20 -2.58 -13.18
C LEU A 200 5.15 -1.41 -12.99
N THR A 201 6.25 -1.34 -13.78
CA THR A 201 7.29 -0.31 -13.66
C THR A 201 8.05 -0.09 -14.97
N HIS A 202 8.51 1.14 -15.19
CA HIS A 202 9.46 1.49 -16.25
C HIS A 202 10.94 1.39 -15.80
N ASP A 203 11.20 1.12 -14.54
CA ASP A 203 12.56 1.03 -13.99
C ASP A 203 13.13 -0.39 -14.07
N ARG A 204 13.95 -0.64 -15.11
CA ARG A 204 14.64 -1.92 -15.31
C ARG A 204 15.49 -2.32 -14.11
N ARG A 205 16.18 -1.37 -13.46
CA ARG A 205 17.08 -1.69 -12.34
C ARG A 205 16.28 -2.15 -11.11
N ARG A 206 15.17 -1.47 -10.77
CA ARG A 206 14.29 -1.86 -9.65
C ARG A 206 13.59 -3.19 -9.92
N TYR A 207 13.20 -3.42 -11.16
CA TYR A 207 12.70 -4.72 -11.60
C TYR A 207 13.75 -5.83 -11.37
N ASP A 208 14.99 -5.64 -11.84
CA ASP A 208 16.06 -6.63 -11.68
C ASP A 208 16.39 -6.89 -10.20
N ILE A 209 16.37 -5.87 -9.33
CA ILE A 209 16.53 -6.01 -7.87
C ILE A 209 15.46 -6.94 -7.30
N TRP A 210 14.20 -6.73 -7.66
CA TRP A 210 13.10 -7.58 -7.22
C TRP A 210 13.26 -9.03 -7.71
N GLN A 211 13.62 -9.22 -8.96
CA GLN A 211 13.87 -10.55 -9.52
C GLN A 211 15.02 -11.26 -8.80
N GLU A 212 16.13 -10.58 -8.53
CA GLU A 212 17.23 -11.15 -7.73
C GLU A 212 16.78 -11.62 -6.34
N GLN A 213 15.97 -10.82 -5.65
CA GLN A 213 15.43 -11.16 -4.34
C GLN A 213 14.54 -12.41 -4.42
N LEU A 214 13.69 -12.48 -5.44
CA LEU A 214 12.79 -13.59 -5.68
C LEU A 214 13.56 -14.90 -5.98
N PHE A 215 14.55 -14.85 -6.87
CA PHE A 215 15.38 -16.01 -7.19
C PHE A 215 16.27 -16.43 -6.02
N ALA A 216 16.75 -15.50 -5.20
CA ALA A 216 17.53 -15.82 -4.00
C ALA A 216 16.68 -16.49 -2.92
N CYS A 217 15.38 -16.17 -2.85
CA CYS A 217 14.45 -16.78 -1.90
C CYS A 217 13.10 -17.11 -2.57
N PRO A 218 12.98 -18.24 -3.30
CA PRO A 218 11.75 -18.61 -4.02
C PRO A 218 10.51 -18.74 -3.13
N HIS A 219 10.70 -18.91 -1.83
CA HIS A 219 9.59 -18.95 -0.87
C HIS A 219 8.83 -17.62 -0.72
N LEU A 220 9.38 -16.50 -1.18
CA LEU A 220 8.70 -15.21 -1.25
C LEU A 220 7.57 -15.20 -2.29
N ALA A 221 7.70 -16.02 -3.33
CA ALA A 221 6.81 -16.01 -4.48
C ALA A 221 5.35 -16.26 -4.13
N VAL A 222 4.48 -15.51 -4.80
CA VAL A 222 3.03 -15.70 -4.87
C VAL A 222 2.63 -15.58 -6.34
N GLY A 223 1.93 -16.56 -6.84
CA GLY A 223 1.52 -16.65 -8.24
C GLY A 223 0.01 -16.46 -8.43
N THR A 224 -0.55 -17.30 -9.27
CA THR A 224 -1.93 -17.24 -9.75
C THR A 224 -2.97 -17.14 -8.63
N PRO A 225 -3.90 -16.17 -8.71
CA PRO A 225 -4.98 -16.04 -7.74
C PRO A 225 -6.01 -17.16 -7.87
N THR A 226 -6.62 -17.48 -6.72
CA THR A 226 -7.75 -18.40 -6.64
C THR A 226 -9.08 -17.63 -6.71
N TRP A 227 -10.19 -18.35 -6.95
CA TRP A 227 -11.53 -17.75 -6.89
C TRP A 227 -11.83 -17.12 -5.51
N GLY A 228 -11.29 -17.68 -4.42
CA GLY A 228 -11.39 -17.08 -3.09
C GLY A 228 -10.72 -15.72 -3.03
N TRP A 229 -9.50 -15.58 -3.60
CA TRP A 229 -8.82 -14.29 -3.64
C TRP A 229 -9.56 -13.27 -4.53
N LEU A 230 -10.04 -13.69 -5.70
CA LEU A 230 -10.82 -12.81 -6.58
C LEU A 230 -12.10 -12.32 -5.89
N SER A 231 -12.81 -13.22 -5.19
CA SER A 231 -13.99 -12.85 -4.40
C SER A 231 -13.66 -11.83 -3.30
N PHE A 232 -12.58 -12.04 -2.59
CA PHE A 232 -12.07 -11.09 -1.57
C PHE A 232 -11.80 -9.72 -2.20
N CYS A 233 -11.04 -9.65 -3.31
CA CYS A 233 -10.69 -8.44 -4.03
C CYS A 233 -11.96 -7.64 -4.44
N LEU A 234 -12.91 -8.30 -5.11
CA LEU A 234 -14.15 -7.67 -5.57
C LEU A 234 -15.00 -7.15 -4.41
N LYS A 235 -15.11 -7.92 -3.32
CA LYS A 235 -15.93 -7.55 -2.15
C LYS A 235 -15.36 -6.40 -1.35
N VAL A 236 -14.02 -6.36 -1.14
CA VAL A 236 -13.35 -5.24 -0.46
C VAL A 236 -13.57 -3.95 -1.22
N GLY A 237 -13.27 -3.93 -2.51
CA GLY A 237 -13.43 -2.74 -3.34
C GLY A 237 -14.89 -2.27 -3.40
N GLU A 238 -15.84 -3.20 -3.58
CA GLU A 238 -17.25 -2.87 -3.61
C GLU A 238 -17.77 -2.29 -2.28
N ALA A 239 -17.35 -2.86 -1.14
CA ALA A 239 -17.75 -2.38 0.17
C ALA A 239 -17.30 -0.93 0.41
N LEU A 240 -16.05 -0.61 0.05
CA LEU A 240 -15.49 0.73 0.16
C LEU A 240 -16.18 1.73 -0.78
N ILE A 241 -16.40 1.36 -2.04
CA ILE A 241 -17.08 2.22 -3.02
C ILE A 241 -18.52 2.51 -2.59
N LYS A 242 -19.27 1.49 -2.16
CA LYS A 242 -20.69 1.63 -1.80
C LYS A 242 -20.90 2.40 -0.51
N ASP A 243 -19.97 2.26 0.46
CA ASP A 243 -20.05 2.95 1.75
C ASP A 243 -21.48 2.99 2.34
N LYS A 244 -22.12 1.83 2.40
CA LYS A 244 -23.54 1.71 2.80
C LYS A 244 -23.85 2.34 4.15
N GLN A 245 -22.87 2.34 5.07
CA GLN A 245 -23.00 2.91 6.42
C GLN A 245 -22.62 4.39 6.49
N LYS A 246 -22.25 5.00 5.36
CA LYS A 246 -21.82 6.41 5.26
C LYS A 246 -20.67 6.76 6.23
N LEU A 247 -19.72 5.86 6.39
CA LEU A 247 -18.62 5.99 7.33
C LEU A 247 -17.51 6.92 6.82
N LEU A 248 -17.37 7.09 5.51
CA LEU A 248 -16.29 7.89 4.91
C LEU A 248 -16.25 9.33 5.44
N LYS A 249 -17.40 9.94 5.68
CA LYS A 249 -17.47 11.30 6.25
C LYS A 249 -17.01 11.41 7.71
N LYS A 250 -16.92 10.27 8.42
CA LYS A 250 -16.45 10.22 9.80
C LYS A 250 -14.93 10.05 9.90
N VAL A 251 -14.28 9.69 8.80
CA VAL A 251 -12.83 9.55 8.74
C VAL A 251 -12.21 10.95 8.76
N MET A 252 -11.58 11.29 9.87
CA MET A 252 -10.92 12.59 10.08
C MET A 252 -9.42 12.54 9.83
N THR A 253 -8.86 11.36 9.65
CA THR A 253 -7.47 11.15 9.27
C THR A 253 -7.20 11.74 7.90
N PRO A 254 -6.17 12.58 7.70
CA PRO A 254 -5.72 13.02 6.38
C PRO A 254 -5.32 11.81 5.52
N ILE A 255 -5.91 11.71 4.33
CA ILE A 255 -5.65 10.61 3.39
C ILE A 255 -5.29 11.17 2.03
N THR A 256 -4.09 10.89 1.56
CA THR A 256 -3.68 11.16 0.18
C THR A 256 -3.75 9.87 -0.63
N VAL A 257 -4.54 9.87 -1.68
CA VAL A 257 -4.65 8.77 -2.65
C VAL A 257 -3.85 9.15 -3.89
N VAL A 258 -2.78 8.42 -4.16
CA VAL A 258 -1.91 8.60 -5.32
C VAL A 258 -2.21 7.50 -6.32
N CYS A 259 -2.57 7.86 -7.55
CA CYS A 259 -2.85 6.89 -8.61
C CYS A 259 -1.93 7.09 -9.81
N SER A 260 -1.53 5.99 -10.38
CA SER A 260 -0.78 5.94 -11.64
C SER A 260 -1.63 6.39 -12.82
N GLY A 261 -1.00 7.11 -13.75
CA GLY A 261 -1.66 7.58 -14.96
C GLY A 261 -2.02 6.45 -15.93
N GLU A 262 -1.14 5.45 -16.06
CA GLU A 262 -1.23 4.36 -17.04
C GLU A 262 -1.45 2.99 -16.41
N ASP A 263 -1.86 2.94 -15.14
CA ASP A 263 -2.16 1.70 -14.41
C ASP A 263 -2.98 0.71 -15.24
N SER A 264 -2.40 -0.45 -15.55
CA SER A 264 -3.06 -1.52 -16.33
C SER A 264 -3.93 -2.45 -15.48
N ILE A 265 -3.83 -2.40 -14.15
CA ILE A 265 -4.44 -3.33 -13.18
C ILE A 265 -5.66 -2.72 -12.51
N ILE A 266 -5.57 -1.46 -12.06
CA ILE A 266 -6.60 -0.78 -11.27
C ILE A 266 -7.27 0.34 -12.10
N MET A 267 -8.55 0.53 -11.89
CA MET A 267 -9.28 1.67 -12.43
C MET A 267 -9.12 2.89 -11.51
N LYS A 268 -8.48 3.96 -11.98
CA LYS A 268 -8.25 5.19 -11.19
C LYS A 268 -9.52 6.01 -10.88
N ALA A 269 -10.54 5.94 -11.72
CA ALA A 269 -11.76 6.73 -11.55
C ALA A 269 -12.50 6.44 -10.21
N PRO A 270 -12.68 5.19 -9.77
CA PRO A 270 -13.23 4.89 -8.44
C PRO A 270 -12.38 5.47 -7.30
N SER A 271 -11.05 5.41 -7.38
CA SER A 271 -10.14 5.96 -6.39
C SER A 271 -10.25 7.48 -6.29
N LYS A 272 -10.34 8.17 -7.43
CA LYS A 272 -10.59 9.61 -7.50
C LYS A 272 -11.94 9.99 -6.88
N ALA A 273 -12.99 9.23 -7.20
CA ALA A 273 -14.33 9.47 -6.64
C ALA A 273 -14.37 9.19 -5.13
N PHE A 274 -13.62 8.16 -4.67
CA PHE A 274 -13.50 7.81 -3.26
C PHE A 274 -12.82 8.94 -2.47
N ALA A 275 -11.64 9.40 -2.90
CA ALA A 275 -10.91 10.47 -2.24
C ALA A 275 -11.74 11.75 -2.07
N LYS A 276 -12.57 12.11 -3.06
CA LYS A 276 -13.49 13.27 -3.00
C LYS A 276 -14.61 13.13 -1.96
N ARG A 277 -14.89 11.93 -1.47
CA ARG A 277 -15.94 11.67 -0.47
C ARG A 277 -15.40 11.71 0.95
N LEU A 278 -14.09 11.67 1.13
CA LEU A 278 -13.42 11.82 2.42
C LEU A 278 -13.44 13.26 2.87
N THR A 279 -13.53 13.52 4.17
CA THR A 279 -13.52 14.87 4.75
C THR A 279 -12.15 15.54 4.56
N LYS A 280 -11.06 14.78 4.77
CA LYS A 280 -9.68 15.22 4.57
C LYS A 280 -8.98 14.36 3.50
N GLY A 281 -9.61 14.22 2.33
CA GLY A 281 -9.12 13.41 1.23
C GLY A 281 -8.43 14.25 0.16
N LYS A 282 -7.21 13.86 -0.26
CA LYS A 282 -6.48 14.39 -1.41
C LYS A 282 -6.36 13.31 -2.48
N TYR A 283 -6.48 13.69 -3.75
CA TYR A 283 -6.21 12.81 -4.89
C TYR A 283 -5.10 13.40 -5.75
N VAL A 284 -4.12 12.58 -6.05
CA VAL A 284 -2.99 12.92 -6.93
C VAL A 284 -2.88 11.86 -8.02
N GLU A 285 -2.55 12.27 -9.24
CA GLU A 285 -2.28 11.39 -10.36
C GLU A 285 -0.85 11.60 -10.83
N VAL A 286 -0.05 10.54 -10.83
CA VAL A 286 1.31 10.52 -11.39
C VAL A 286 1.18 10.11 -12.86
N ALA A 287 1.12 11.11 -13.73
CA ALA A 287 0.92 10.89 -15.17
C ALA A 287 2.08 10.09 -15.78
N GLY A 288 1.76 9.08 -16.57
CA GLY A 288 2.75 8.24 -17.28
C GLY A 288 3.29 7.09 -16.43
N SER A 289 3.04 7.04 -15.11
CA SER A 289 3.52 5.93 -14.29
C SER A 289 2.66 4.68 -14.44
N ASP A 290 3.27 3.52 -14.27
CA ASP A 290 2.61 2.22 -14.14
C ASP A 290 2.19 1.90 -12.71
N HIS A 291 1.64 0.70 -12.46
CA HIS A 291 0.96 0.35 -11.21
C HIS A 291 1.81 0.52 -9.93
N GLU A 292 3.10 0.21 -9.97
CA GLU A 292 3.96 0.15 -8.78
C GLU A 292 4.83 1.41 -8.62
N ILE A 293 4.22 2.57 -8.31
CA ILE A 293 4.90 3.87 -8.18
C ILE A 293 6.15 3.80 -7.29
N LEU A 294 6.16 2.96 -6.26
CA LEU A 294 7.27 2.82 -5.30
C LEU A 294 8.53 2.16 -5.88
N ILE A 295 8.40 1.50 -7.02
CA ILE A 295 9.53 0.93 -7.77
C ILE A 295 9.62 1.48 -9.20
N GLU A 296 8.97 2.60 -9.47
CA GLU A 296 9.04 3.33 -10.72
C GLU A 296 10.34 4.14 -10.85
N ILE A 297 10.58 4.74 -12.04
CA ILE A 297 11.67 5.68 -12.25
C ILE A 297 11.59 6.84 -11.26
N ASP A 298 12.73 7.45 -10.96
CA ASP A 298 12.85 8.48 -9.91
C ASP A 298 11.85 9.63 -10.10
N ASP A 299 11.62 10.11 -11.30
CA ASP A 299 10.69 11.21 -11.59
C ASP A 299 9.25 10.93 -11.12
N PHE A 300 8.79 9.68 -11.18
CA PHE A 300 7.47 9.28 -10.68
C PHE A 300 7.49 9.00 -9.20
N ARG A 301 8.55 8.36 -8.75
CA ARG A 301 8.76 8.00 -7.34
C ARG A 301 8.90 9.24 -6.46
N ASP A 302 9.60 10.28 -6.93
CA ASP A 302 9.76 11.54 -6.23
C ASP A 302 8.42 12.27 -6.03
N GLN A 303 7.51 12.19 -6.99
CA GLN A 303 6.16 12.75 -6.83
C GLN A 303 5.41 12.06 -5.68
N PHE A 304 5.55 10.73 -5.52
CA PHE A 304 4.97 10.03 -4.39
C PHE A 304 5.59 10.47 -3.06
N PHE A 305 6.91 10.61 -3.00
CA PHE A 305 7.59 11.03 -1.77
C PHE A 305 7.37 12.51 -1.42
N ASN A 306 7.15 13.38 -2.40
CA ASN A 306 6.71 14.75 -2.17
C ASN A 306 5.33 14.78 -1.46
N GLU A 307 4.41 13.87 -1.86
CA GLU A 307 3.13 13.72 -1.18
C GLU A 307 3.27 13.11 0.22
N PHE A 308 4.24 12.20 0.41
CA PHE A 308 4.57 11.70 1.74
C PHE A 308 5.07 12.81 2.65
N ASP A 309 6.01 13.63 2.17
CA ASP A 309 6.60 14.73 2.95
C ASP A 309 5.53 15.75 3.36
N ALA A 310 4.64 16.12 2.42
CA ALA A 310 3.51 17.01 2.70
C ALA A 310 2.53 16.42 3.73
N LEU A 311 2.22 15.12 3.64
CA LEU A 311 1.37 14.43 4.61
C LEU A 311 2.06 14.32 5.97
N ALA A 312 3.35 14.01 5.99
CA ALA A 312 4.14 13.88 7.21
C ALA A 312 4.27 15.20 7.96
N ASP A 313 4.32 16.33 7.26
CA ASP A 313 4.34 17.65 7.91
C ASP A 313 3.01 18.01 8.59
N ILE A 314 1.90 17.42 8.11
CA ILE A 314 0.58 17.53 8.77
C ILE A 314 0.46 16.55 9.94
N ALA A 315 0.82 15.28 9.72
CA ALA A 315 0.59 14.19 10.68
C ALA A 315 1.66 14.07 11.77
N ALA A 316 2.90 14.50 11.47
CA ALA A 316 4.08 14.42 12.33
C ALA A 316 4.99 15.67 12.15
N PRO A 317 4.53 16.86 12.53
CA PRO A 317 5.30 18.11 12.36
C PRO A 317 6.64 18.03 13.08
N ARG A 318 7.68 18.70 12.53
CA ARG A 318 9.05 18.66 13.05
C ARG A 318 9.24 19.44 14.35
N ASP A 319 8.44 20.50 14.59
CA ASP A 319 8.60 21.46 15.68
C ASP A 319 7.37 21.51 16.64
N GLY A 320 6.72 20.39 16.90
CA GLY A 320 5.52 20.32 17.72
C GLY A 320 4.22 20.66 16.95
N PRO A 321 3.06 20.71 17.60
CA PRO A 321 1.78 20.93 16.91
C PRO A 321 1.81 22.27 16.19
N VAL A 322 1.40 22.24 14.91
CA VAL A 322 1.21 23.44 14.10
C VAL A 322 0.25 24.35 14.86
N SER A 323 0.65 25.61 15.13
CA SER A 323 -0.26 26.59 15.72
C SER A 323 -1.47 26.78 14.80
N ASP A 324 -2.64 27.01 15.39
CA ASP A 324 -3.96 27.17 14.72
C ASP A 324 -3.99 28.19 13.55
N GLU A 325 -2.90 28.92 13.33
CA GLU A 325 -2.73 29.88 12.25
C GLU A 325 -2.63 29.27 10.84
N LEU A 326 -2.17 27.99 10.72
CA LEU A 326 -2.08 27.30 9.42
C LEU A 326 -3.40 26.60 9.01
N GLU A 327 -4.31 26.33 9.93
CA GLU A 327 -5.65 25.82 9.58
C GLU A 327 -6.49 26.90 8.84
N ALA A 328 -6.21 28.18 9.07
CA ALA A 328 -6.94 29.28 8.43
C ALA A 328 -6.58 29.50 6.95
N GLU A 329 -5.42 29.06 6.49
CA GLU A 329 -5.04 29.16 5.07
C GLU A 329 -5.70 28.10 4.17
N PHE A 330 -6.18 26.99 4.75
CA PHE A 330 -6.83 25.92 3.98
C PHE A 330 -8.34 26.10 3.76
N ASP A 331 -8.99 27.01 4.48
CA ASP A 331 -10.43 27.31 4.36
C ASP A 331 -10.76 28.45 3.37
N GLY A 332 -9.78 29.00 2.68
CA GLY A 332 -9.98 30.07 1.69
C GLY A 332 -10.37 29.53 0.30
N PRO A 333 -11.32 30.14 -0.41
CA PRO A 333 -11.65 29.74 -1.78
C PRO A 333 -10.46 29.99 -2.70
N ILE A 334 -10.07 28.95 -3.47
CA ILE A 334 -9.02 29.03 -4.49
C ILE A 334 -9.42 30.08 -5.55
N THR A 335 -8.97 31.31 -5.38
CA THR A 335 -9.07 32.32 -6.43
C THR A 335 -7.87 32.20 -7.36
N ALA A 336 -8.16 31.87 -8.61
CA ALA A 336 -7.20 31.91 -9.71
C ALA A 336 -6.66 33.33 -9.93
N ARG A 337 -5.52 33.66 -9.31
CA ARG A 337 -4.72 34.84 -9.65
C ARG A 337 -3.23 34.50 -9.54
N GLY A 338 -2.59 34.28 -10.68
CA GLY A 338 -1.15 34.09 -10.75
C GLY A 338 -0.61 33.75 -12.13
N ARG A 339 -1.17 34.33 -13.19
CA ARG A 339 -0.48 34.40 -14.51
C ARG A 339 -0.63 35.78 -15.08
N ALA A 340 0.34 36.63 -14.79
CA ALA A 340 0.72 37.79 -15.63
C ALA A 340 1.71 38.66 -14.87
N GLN A 341 2.99 38.37 -14.94
CA GLN A 341 4.08 39.37 -14.79
C GLN A 341 5.43 38.69 -14.90
N GLU A 342 5.77 38.24 -16.08
CA GLU A 342 7.17 38.07 -16.52
C GLU A 342 7.20 38.10 -18.05
N ALA A 343 6.93 39.27 -18.60
CA ALA A 343 7.24 39.60 -19.96
C ALA A 343 7.42 41.11 -20.05
N LYS A 344 8.57 41.62 -19.54
CA LYS A 344 9.18 42.90 -19.87
C LYS A 344 10.33 43.21 -18.92
N ARG A 345 11.50 42.64 -19.23
CA ARG A 345 12.80 43.41 -19.16
C ARG A 345 13.89 42.56 -19.82
#